data_40565deb222ae44054e4d90ff61dedff
#
_entry.id   40565deb222ae44054e4d90ff61dedff
#
_cell.length_a   1.000
_cell.length_b   1.000
_cell.length_c   1.000
_cell.angle_alpha   90.00
_cell.angle_beta   90.00
_cell.angle_gamma   90.00
#
_symmetry.space_group_name_H-M   'P 1'
#
loop_
_entity.id
_entity.type
_entity.pdbx_description
1 polymer ?
#
loop_
_entity_poly.entity_id
_entity_poly.type
_entity_poly.pdbx_seq_one_letter_code
_entity_poly.pdbx_strand_id
1 'polypeptide(L)'
;MINEDYLANIRPTHRQLQWQKMEMYAFIHFGMNTMTDREWGEGHEDPALFNPGNVDVDQWMRALVSAGMTGVILTCKHHDGFCLWPSAYTKHSVESSPWKGGRGDLVREVSEAAARHGLKFGVYLSPWDMTEPTYGQGEAYNDFYINQLIELLTHYGPVFSVWLDGACGEGPNGKVQVYDWQRIYDTVRAL
;
A
#
# COMPACT_ATOMS: atom_id res chain seq x y z
N MET A 1 9.00 5.08 -35.98
CA MET A 1 7.74 5.66 -36.48
C MET A 1 6.61 5.08 -35.63
N ILE A 2 5.77 5.93 -35.09
CA ILE A 2 4.57 5.51 -34.34
C ILE A 2 3.58 4.94 -35.34
N ASN A 3 3.07 3.74 -35.09
CA ASN A 3 2.08 3.11 -35.95
C ASN A 3 0.71 3.74 -35.68
N GLU A 4 0.22 4.58 -36.59
CA GLU A 4 -1.05 5.30 -36.47
C GLU A 4 -2.24 4.35 -36.35
N ASP A 5 -2.23 3.23 -37.08
CA ASP A 5 -3.27 2.21 -36.97
C ASP A 5 -3.33 1.56 -35.59
N TYR A 6 -2.18 1.35 -34.95
CA TYR A 6 -2.11 0.87 -33.57
C TYR A 6 -2.74 1.88 -32.62
N LEU A 7 -2.39 3.17 -32.72
CA LEU A 7 -2.94 4.22 -31.86
C LEU A 7 -4.46 4.39 -32.04
N ALA A 8 -4.94 4.33 -33.27
CA ALA A 8 -6.37 4.45 -33.57
C ALA A 8 -7.21 3.28 -33.03
N ASN A 9 -6.56 2.13 -32.77
CA ASN A 9 -7.22 0.91 -32.32
C ASN A 9 -7.00 0.59 -30.84
N ILE A 10 -6.37 1.49 -30.05
CA ILE A 10 -6.22 1.31 -28.61
C ILE A 10 -7.63 1.19 -27.99
N ARG A 11 -7.81 0.13 -27.21
CA ARG A 11 -9.04 -0.12 -26.45
C ARG A 11 -8.68 -0.38 -24.99
N PRO A 12 -9.50 0.07 -24.05
CA PRO A 12 -9.28 -0.27 -22.64
C PRO A 12 -9.42 -1.78 -22.43
N THR A 13 -8.56 -2.30 -21.57
CA THR A 13 -8.67 -3.70 -21.12
C THR A 13 -9.91 -3.90 -20.26
N HIS A 14 -10.35 -5.14 -20.09
CA HIS A 14 -11.45 -5.47 -19.20
C HIS A 14 -11.22 -4.97 -17.76
N ARG A 15 -9.99 -5.07 -17.24
CA ARG A 15 -9.62 -4.55 -15.91
C ARG A 15 -9.80 -3.05 -15.81
N GLN A 16 -9.36 -2.29 -16.81
CA GLN A 16 -9.54 -0.83 -16.85
C GLN A 16 -11.02 -0.44 -16.88
N LEU A 17 -11.84 -1.16 -17.66
CA LEU A 17 -13.30 -0.94 -17.67
C LEU A 17 -13.95 -1.26 -16.32
N GLN A 18 -13.53 -2.34 -15.66
CA GLN A 18 -14.04 -2.67 -14.31
C GLN A 18 -13.66 -1.60 -13.30
N TRP A 19 -12.44 -1.07 -13.36
CA TRP A 19 -12.02 0.01 -12.49
C TRP A 19 -12.82 1.29 -12.75
N GLN A 20 -13.04 1.68 -14.00
CA GLN A 20 -13.86 2.83 -14.34
C GLN A 20 -15.31 2.72 -13.85
N LYS A 21 -15.88 1.51 -13.90
CA LYS A 21 -17.24 1.25 -13.42
C LYS A 21 -17.39 1.36 -11.90
N MET A 22 -16.32 1.40 -11.17
CA MET A 22 -16.36 1.65 -9.72
C MET A 22 -16.73 3.08 -9.38
N GLU A 23 -16.47 4.03 -10.29
CA GLU A 23 -16.74 5.47 -10.21
C GLU A 23 -16.10 6.14 -8.98
N MET A 24 -16.51 5.73 -7.77
CA MET A 24 -16.01 6.28 -6.51
C MET A 24 -15.48 5.19 -5.60
N TYR A 25 -14.26 5.37 -5.13
CA TYR A 25 -13.67 4.57 -4.04
C TYR A 25 -12.88 5.49 -3.12
N ALA A 26 -12.72 5.07 -1.90
CA ALA A 26 -12.04 5.84 -0.87
C ALA A 26 -10.55 5.52 -0.80
N PHE A 27 -9.81 6.46 -0.22
CA PHE A 27 -8.44 6.27 0.20
C PHE A 27 -8.36 6.50 1.71
N ILE A 28 -7.90 5.50 2.48
CA ILE A 28 -7.64 5.64 3.90
C ILE A 28 -6.14 5.85 4.08
N HIS A 29 -5.79 7.08 4.44
CA HIS A 29 -4.42 7.48 4.73
C HIS A 29 -4.21 7.50 6.25
N PHE A 30 -3.90 6.35 6.81
CA PHE A 30 -3.70 6.14 8.24
C PHE A 30 -2.42 5.33 8.47
N GLY A 31 -1.58 5.75 9.40
CA GLY A 31 -0.30 5.10 9.65
C GLY A 31 0.54 5.83 10.68
N MET A 32 1.86 5.67 10.61
CA MET A 32 2.82 6.34 11.48
C MET A 32 2.66 7.85 11.41
N ASN A 33 2.40 8.42 10.25
CA ASN A 33 2.19 9.85 10.03
C ASN A 33 1.04 10.41 10.86
N THR A 34 -0.04 9.61 11.04
CA THR A 34 -1.17 9.97 11.92
C THR A 34 -0.73 10.08 13.38
N MET A 35 0.18 9.22 13.81
CA MET A 35 0.68 9.22 15.19
C MET A 35 1.69 10.34 15.46
N THR A 36 2.39 10.81 14.43
CA THR A 36 3.45 11.81 14.53
C THR A 36 3.01 13.21 14.10
N ASP A 37 1.76 13.36 13.62
CA ASP A 37 1.20 14.62 13.09
C ASP A 37 2.07 15.19 11.94
N ARG A 38 2.43 14.34 10.99
CA ARG A 38 3.26 14.68 9.84
C ARG A 38 2.61 14.24 8.54
N GLU A 39 2.88 14.99 7.48
CA GLU A 39 2.47 14.58 6.12
C GLU A 39 3.33 13.41 5.62
N TRP A 40 4.63 13.52 5.82
CA TRP A 40 5.61 12.46 5.55
C TRP A 40 6.41 12.15 6.82
N GLY A 41 6.86 10.94 6.95
CA GLY A 41 7.76 10.55 8.03
C GLY A 41 9.19 11.01 7.81
N GLU A 42 10.06 10.65 8.73
CA GLU A 42 11.50 10.92 8.66
C GLU A 42 12.33 9.65 8.41
N GLY A 43 11.67 8.47 8.44
CA GLY A 43 12.31 7.17 8.19
C GLY A 43 13.08 6.60 9.37
N HIS A 44 12.85 7.13 10.56
CA HIS A 44 13.50 6.66 11.81
C HIS A 44 12.55 6.72 13.02
N GLU A 45 11.26 6.75 12.75
CA GLU A 45 10.23 6.74 13.77
C GLU A 45 10.30 5.46 14.59
N ASP A 46 10.24 5.62 15.92
CA ASP A 46 10.15 4.47 16.81
C ASP A 46 8.81 3.76 16.58
N PRO A 47 8.79 2.45 16.25
CA PRO A 47 7.57 1.67 16.13
C PRO A 47 6.64 1.78 17.34
N ALA A 48 7.17 2.07 18.52
CA ALA A 48 6.40 2.27 19.75
C ALA A 48 5.43 3.46 19.68
N LEU A 49 5.64 4.40 18.76
CA LEU A 49 4.72 5.53 18.53
C LEU A 49 3.40 5.07 17.90
N PHE A 50 3.40 3.95 17.17
CA PHE A 50 2.18 3.40 16.59
C PHE A 50 1.39 2.64 17.65
N ASN A 51 0.56 3.36 18.38
CA ASN A 51 -0.32 2.78 19.42
C ASN A 51 -1.69 3.46 19.45
N PRO A 52 -2.48 3.36 18.36
CA PRO A 52 -3.79 3.97 18.32
C PRO A 52 -4.73 3.35 19.37
N GLY A 53 -5.40 4.22 20.17
CA GLY A 53 -6.25 3.78 21.28
C GLY A 53 -7.55 3.10 20.85
N ASN A 54 -8.12 3.53 19.74
CA ASN A 54 -9.36 2.97 19.20
C ASN A 54 -9.36 3.01 17.67
N VAL A 55 -9.41 1.84 17.06
CA VAL A 55 -9.52 1.66 15.60
C VAL A 55 -10.78 0.84 15.34
N ASP A 56 -11.85 1.49 14.87
CA ASP A 56 -13.10 0.84 14.46
C ASP A 56 -13.20 0.79 12.93
N VAL A 57 -12.59 -0.22 12.33
CA VAL A 57 -12.59 -0.42 10.88
C VAL A 57 -14.00 -0.66 10.30
N ASP A 58 -14.89 -1.26 11.08
CA ASP A 58 -16.27 -1.44 10.64
C ASP A 58 -17.03 -0.10 10.60
N GLN A 59 -16.71 0.84 11.51
CA GLN A 59 -17.25 2.20 11.44
C GLN A 59 -16.73 2.91 10.18
N TRP A 60 -15.44 2.76 9.84
CA TRP A 60 -14.89 3.32 8.60
C TRP A 60 -15.66 2.80 7.38
N MET A 61 -15.87 1.48 7.29
CA MET A 61 -16.58 0.88 6.15
C MET A 61 -18.04 1.35 6.09
N ARG A 62 -18.74 1.45 7.22
CA ARG A 62 -20.11 1.98 7.25
C ARG A 62 -20.17 3.42 6.73
N ALA A 63 -19.21 4.26 7.10
CA ALA A 63 -19.14 5.64 6.62
C ALA A 63 -18.93 5.68 5.10
N LEU A 64 -18.01 4.87 4.56
CA LEU A 64 -17.73 4.77 3.13
C LEU A 64 -18.94 4.26 2.33
N VAL A 65 -19.61 3.23 2.81
CA VAL A 65 -20.84 2.71 2.18
C VAL A 65 -21.94 3.77 2.17
N SER A 66 -22.11 4.52 3.28
CA SER A 66 -23.11 5.60 3.35
C SER A 66 -22.81 6.76 2.39
N ALA A 67 -21.55 6.95 2.02
CA ALA A 67 -21.12 7.92 1.01
C ALA A 67 -21.19 7.39 -0.44
N GLY A 68 -21.65 6.14 -0.63
CA GLY A 68 -21.75 5.52 -1.97
C GLY A 68 -20.43 5.01 -2.54
N MET A 69 -19.40 4.84 -1.72
CA MET A 69 -18.13 4.27 -2.16
C MET A 69 -18.27 2.78 -2.49
N THR A 70 -17.54 2.32 -3.50
CA THR A 70 -17.56 0.93 -3.99
C THR A 70 -16.31 0.15 -3.64
N GLY A 71 -15.29 0.83 -3.11
CA GLY A 71 -14.02 0.23 -2.70
C GLY A 71 -13.24 1.17 -1.78
N VAL A 72 -12.16 0.64 -1.24
CA VAL A 72 -11.25 1.35 -0.34
C VAL A 72 -9.81 0.93 -0.60
N ILE A 73 -8.89 1.88 -0.66
CA ILE A 73 -7.45 1.66 -0.70
C ILE A 73 -6.88 2.08 0.65
N LEU A 74 -6.08 1.21 1.28
CA LEU A 74 -5.36 1.50 2.51
C LEU A 74 -3.88 1.76 2.22
N THR A 75 -3.30 2.79 2.86
CA THR A 75 -1.84 2.98 2.89
C THR A 75 -1.19 1.91 3.76
N CYS A 76 -0.88 0.74 3.17
CA CYS A 76 -0.28 -0.37 3.92
C CYS A 76 1.13 -0.04 4.43
N LYS A 77 1.91 0.72 3.63
CA LYS A 77 3.21 1.31 4.00
C LYS A 77 3.35 2.65 3.29
N HIS A 78 3.61 3.73 4.03
CA HIS A 78 3.94 5.05 3.48
C HIS A 78 5.44 5.23 3.34
N HIS A 79 5.93 6.43 3.00
CA HIS A 79 7.35 6.75 2.77
C HIS A 79 8.24 6.54 4.00
N ASP A 80 7.66 6.62 5.22
CA ASP A 80 8.35 6.32 6.48
C ASP A 80 8.79 4.85 6.60
N GLY A 81 8.31 3.97 5.73
CA GLY A 81 8.63 2.55 5.71
C GLY A 81 7.89 1.71 6.74
N PHE A 82 7.03 2.31 7.59
CA PHE A 82 6.30 1.55 8.61
C PHE A 82 5.17 0.71 8.00
N CYS A 83 5.24 -0.60 8.21
CA CYS A 83 4.27 -1.55 7.69
C CYS A 83 3.09 -1.75 8.65
N LEU A 84 1.86 -1.55 8.16
CA LEU A 84 0.63 -1.78 8.92
C LEU A 84 0.24 -3.27 9.01
N TRP A 85 1.10 -4.16 8.55
CA TRP A 85 1.00 -5.63 8.67
C TRP A 85 2.33 -6.20 9.19
N PRO A 86 2.33 -7.41 9.76
CA PRO A 86 3.55 -8.06 10.24
C PRO A 86 4.36 -8.63 9.05
N SER A 87 5.05 -7.74 8.33
CA SER A 87 5.89 -8.12 7.18
C SER A 87 7.06 -9.00 7.62
N ALA A 88 7.32 -10.08 6.90
CA ALA A 88 8.47 -10.94 7.15
C ALA A 88 9.81 -10.28 6.76
N TYR A 89 9.76 -9.17 6.01
CA TYR A 89 10.94 -8.54 5.41
C TYR A 89 11.47 -7.34 6.19
N THR A 90 10.72 -6.83 7.16
CA THR A 90 11.17 -5.73 8.01
C THR A 90 10.63 -5.85 9.43
N LYS A 91 11.39 -5.31 10.39
CA LYS A 91 10.91 -5.11 11.76
C LYS A 91 10.26 -3.74 11.99
N HIS A 92 10.35 -2.83 11.01
CA HIS A 92 9.65 -1.55 11.07
C HIS A 92 8.17 -1.72 10.72
N SER A 93 7.42 -2.32 11.64
CA SER A 93 6.04 -2.75 11.42
C SER A 93 5.23 -2.80 12.72
N VAL A 94 3.93 -3.04 12.58
CA VAL A 94 3.00 -3.24 13.70
C VAL A 94 3.44 -4.33 14.69
N GLU A 95 4.21 -5.33 14.24
CA GLU A 95 4.76 -6.38 15.10
C GLU A 95 5.71 -5.81 16.18
N SER A 96 6.44 -4.74 15.86
CA SER A 96 7.35 -4.07 16.78
C SER A 96 6.69 -2.96 17.61
N SER A 97 5.40 -2.69 17.37
CA SER A 97 4.64 -1.69 18.11
C SER A 97 3.93 -2.28 19.34
N PRO A 98 3.58 -1.47 20.35
CA PRO A 98 2.76 -1.92 21.47
C PRO A 98 1.30 -2.17 21.09
N TRP A 99 0.87 -1.71 19.92
CA TRP A 99 -0.51 -1.85 19.46
C TRP A 99 -0.93 -3.32 19.43
N LYS A 100 -2.05 -3.61 20.12
CA LYS A 100 -2.56 -5.00 20.29
C LYS A 100 -1.50 -5.98 20.82
N GLY A 101 -0.51 -5.48 21.56
CA GLY A 101 0.59 -6.30 22.12
C GLY A 101 1.50 -6.89 21.03
N GLY A 102 1.76 -6.16 19.95
CA GLY A 102 2.59 -6.60 18.82
C GLY A 102 1.92 -7.63 17.91
N ARG A 103 0.60 -7.84 18.04
CA ARG A 103 -0.18 -8.80 17.23
C ARG A 103 -1.20 -8.12 16.31
N GLY A 104 -1.08 -6.80 16.15
CA GLY A 104 -1.94 -6.05 15.23
C GLY A 104 -1.61 -6.37 13.78
N ASP A 105 -2.65 -6.37 12.94
CA ASP A 105 -2.56 -6.45 11.48
C ASP A 105 -3.70 -5.60 10.91
N LEU A 106 -3.41 -4.31 10.71
CA LEU A 106 -4.43 -3.38 10.25
C LEU A 106 -4.86 -3.65 8.80
N VAL A 107 -3.94 -4.17 7.99
CA VAL A 107 -4.25 -4.54 6.61
C VAL A 107 -5.31 -5.64 6.60
N ARG A 108 -5.16 -6.65 7.44
CA ARG A 108 -6.14 -7.74 7.61
C ARG A 108 -7.48 -7.22 8.12
N GLU A 109 -7.46 -6.40 9.15
CA GLU A 109 -8.68 -5.84 9.73
C GLU A 109 -9.48 -5.04 8.71
N VAL A 110 -8.81 -4.19 7.91
CA VAL A 110 -9.45 -3.39 6.86
C VAL A 110 -9.92 -4.25 5.70
N SER A 111 -9.13 -5.22 5.23
CA SER A 111 -9.52 -6.10 4.12
C SER A 111 -10.74 -6.95 4.45
N GLU A 112 -10.78 -7.51 5.66
CA GLU A 112 -11.91 -8.30 6.14
C GLU A 112 -13.15 -7.45 6.38
N ALA A 113 -13.00 -6.24 6.93
CA ALA A 113 -14.10 -5.30 7.10
C ALA A 113 -14.65 -4.85 5.74
N ALA A 114 -13.80 -4.53 4.77
CA ALA A 114 -14.22 -4.19 3.42
C ALA A 114 -15.07 -5.33 2.81
N ALA A 115 -14.61 -6.57 2.91
CA ALA A 115 -15.35 -7.74 2.43
C ALA A 115 -16.73 -7.90 3.12
N ARG A 116 -16.79 -7.74 4.46
CA ARG A 116 -18.06 -7.81 5.21
C ARG A 116 -19.06 -6.74 4.77
N HIS A 117 -18.59 -5.58 4.38
CA HIS A 117 -19.43 -4.45 3.96
C HIS A 117 -19.62 -4.35 2.44
N GLY A 118 -19.16 -5.33 1.67
CA GLY A 118 -19.31 -5.36 0.21
C GLY A 118 -18.45 -4.37 -0.56
N LEU A 119 -17.40 -3.82 0.07
CA LEU A 119 -16.44 -2.95 -0.57
C LEU A 119 -15.27 -3.77 -1.16
N LYS A 120 -14.74 -3.33 -2.29
CA LYS A 120 -13.50 -3.89 -2.84
C LYS A 120 -12.31 -3.34 -2.06
N PHE A 121 -11.32 -4.19 -1.79
CA PHE A 121 -10.10 -3.80 -1.09
C PHE A 121 -8.96 -3.55 -2.08
N GLY A 122 -8.22 -2.47 -1.88
CA GLY A 122 -7.00 -2.14 -2.60
C GLY A 122 -5.88 -1.76 -1.63
N VAL A 123 -4.65 -1.86 -2.11
CA VAL A 123 -3.45 -1.58 -1.32
C VAL A 123 -2.65 -0.43 -1.93
N TYR A 124 -2.12 0.44 -1.08
CA TYR A 124 -1.05 1.37 -1.41
C TYR A 124 0.23 0.86 -0.74
N LEU A 125 1.27 0.69 -1.52
CA LEU A 125 2.61 0.37 -1.04
C LEU A 125 3.58 1.42 -1.62
N SER A 126 4.12 2.28 -0.76
CA SER A 126 5.07 3.30 -1.20
C SER A 126 6.30 2.67 -1.85
N PRO A 127 6.65 3.08 -3.08
CA PRO A 127 7.93 2.70 -3.68
C PRO A 127 9.11 3.39 -2.98
N TRP A 128 8.91 4.61 -2.47
CA TRP A 128 9.91 5.31 -1.67
C TRP A 128 9.89 4.76 -0.25
N ASP A 129 11.08 4.47 0.30
CA ASP A 129 11.24 3.96 1.65
C ASP A 129 12.44 4.64 2.33
N MET A 130 12.13 5.45 3.34
CA MET A 130 13.12 6.22 4.08
C MET A 130 13.79 5.43 5.22
N THR A 131 13.35 4.17 5.46
CA THR A 131 13.85 3.31 6.53
C THR A 131 14.68 2.14 6.02
N GLU A 132 14.28 1.56 4.89
CA GLU A 132 14.89 0.32 4.39
C GLU A 132 16.35 0.55 3.92
N PRO A 133 17.35 -0.12 4.52
CA PRO A 133 18.76 0.10 4.19
C PRO A 133 19.13 -0.25 2.74
N THR A 134 18.39 -1.14 2.10
CA THR A 134 18.63 -1.51 0.69
C THR A 134 18.08 -0.51 -0.31
N TYR A 135 17.29 0.48 0.13
CA TYR A 135 16.80 1.54 -0.74
C TYR A 135 17.97 2.28 -1.41
N GLY A 136 17.85 2.54 -2.70
CA GLY A 136 18.93 3.12 -3.50
C GLY A 136 20.05 2.14 -3.89
N GLN A 137 19.85 0.83 -3.65
CA GLN A 137 20.80 -0.21 -4.05
C GLN A 137 20.29 -1.05 -5.25
N GLY A 138 19.39 -0.50 -6.05
CA GLY A 138 18.91 -1.15 -7.27
C GLY A 138 18.18 -2.46 -6.97
N GLU A 139 18.76 -3.58 -7.40
CA GLU A 139 18.10 -4.89 -7.37
C GLU A 139 17.77 -5.38 -5.96
N ALA A 140 18.62 -5.11 -4.97
CA ALA A 140 18.37 -5.52 -3.59
C ALA A 140 17.08 -4.90 -3.02
N TYR A 141 16.81 -3.63 -3.34
CA TYR A 141 15.55 -3.00 -2.93
C TYR A 141 14.37 -3.47 -3.80
N ASN A 142 14.57 -3.69 -5.08
CA ASN A 142 13.52 -4.23 -5.95
C ASN A 142 13.03 -5.60 -5.44
N ASP A 143 13.93 -6.46 -4.98
CA ASP A 143 13.59 -7.74 -4.35
C ASP A 143 12.79 -7.54 -3.06
N PHE A 144 13.25 -6.66 -2.19
CA PHE A 144 12.54 -6.32 -0.95
C PHE A 144 11.12 -5.81 -1.22
N TYR A 145 10.98 -4.85 -2.14
CA TYR A 145 9.70 -4.25 -2.49
C TYR A 145 8.73 -5.27 -3.11
N ILE A 146 9.22 -6.10 -4.02
CA ILE A 146 8.42 -7.16 -4.66
C ILE A 146 7.97 -8.20 -3.64
N ASN A 147 8.82 -8.57 -2.70
CA ASN A 147 8.45 -9.51 -1.65
C ASN A 147 7.32 -8.96 -0.77
N GLN A 148 7.34 -7.68 -0.42
CA GLN A 148 6.25 -7.02 0.29
C GLN A 148 4.96 -6.96 -0.56
N LEU A 149 5.07 -6.72 -1.87
CA LEU A 149 3.91 -6.80 -2.78
C LEU A 149 3.30 -8.20 -2.78
N ILE A 150 4.13 -9.25 -2.82
CA ILE A 150 3.66 -10.65 -2.79
C ILE A 150 2.90 -10.92 -1.49
N GLU A 151 3.40 -10.48 -0.32
CA GLU A 151 2.66 -10.61 0.95
C GLU A 151 1.28 -9.98 0.85
N LEU A 152 1.20 -8.73 0.39
CA LEU A 152 -0.05 -7.99 0.31
C LEU A 152 -1.04 -8.61 -0.68
N LEU A 153 -0.56 -9.12 -1.80
CA LEU A 153 -1.41 -9.66 -2.86
C LEU A 153 -1.87 -11.11 -2.61
N THR A 154 -1.18 -11.84 -1.70
CA THR A 154 -1.51 -13.25 -1.45
C THR A 154 -2.15 -13.52 -0.09
N HIS A 155 -2.02 -12.63 0.89
CA HIS A 155 -2.46 -12.90 2.26
C HIS A 155 -3.77 -12.21 2.65
N TYR A 156 -4.27 -11.24 1.86
CA TYR A 156 -5.36 -10.34 2.27
C TYR A 156 -6.60 -10.42 1.37
N GLY A 157 -6.74 -11.51 0.63
CA GLY A 157 -7.87 -11.73 -0.28
C GLY A 157 -7.74 -10.97 -1.61
N PRO A 158 -8.82 -10.85 -2.38
CA PRO A 158 -8.79 -10.21 -3.68
C PRO A 158 -8.48 -8.71 -3.58
N VAL A 159 -7.47 -8.25 -4.31
CA VAL A 159 -7.05 -6.84 -4.39
C VAL A 159 -7.49 -6.26 -5.74
N PHE A 160 -8.32 -5.19 -5.72
CA PHE A 160 -8.80 -4.58 -6.96
C PHE A 160 -7.80 -3.59 -7.57
N SER A 161 -6.93 -3.02 -6.76
CA SER A 161 -5.96 -2.01 -7.18
C SER A 161 -4.72 -2.03 -6.29
N VAL A 162 -3.56 -1.90 -6.92
CA VAL A 162 -2.30 -1.56 -6.27
C VAL A 162 -1.99 -0.11 -6.63
N TRP A 163 -1.90 0.75 -5.62
CA TRP A 163 -1.51 2.14 -5.81
C TRP A 163 -0.01 2.30 -5.61
N LEU A 164 0.65 2.75 -6.65
CA LEU A 164 2.07 3.10 -6.65
C LEU A 164 2.19 4.62 -6.64
N ASP A 165 2.87 5.15 -5.61
CA ASP A 165 3.12 6.58 -5.52
C ASP A 165 4.23 7.00 -6.48
N GLY A 166 4.14 8.25 -6.98
CA GLY A 166 5.18 8.84 -7.82
C GLY A 166 6.30 9.54 -7.03
N ALA A 167 6.12 9.74 -5.72
CA ALA A 167 7.15 10.35 -4.89
C ALA A 167 8.36 9.40 -4.76
N CYS A 168 9.55 9.96 -5.01
CA CYS A 168 10.81 9.23 -4.99
C CYS A 168 11.92 10.18 -4.57
N GLY A 169 12.35 10.10 -3.33
CA GLY A 169 13.43 10.87 -2.74
C GLY A 169 14.65 10.01 -2.41
N GLU A 170 15.53 10.56 -1.59
CA GLU A 170 16.67 9.83 -1.05
C GLU A 170 16.23 8.88 0.07
N GLY A 171 16.90 7.75 0.16
CA GLY A 171 16.74 6.80 1.27
C GLY A 171 17.73 7.09 2.41
N PRO A 172 17.81 6.21 3.41
CA PRO A 172 18.66 6.39 4.59
C PRO A 172 20.15 6.47 4.26
N ASN A 173 20.55 6.00 3.08
CA ASN A 173 21.92 6.03 2.58
C ASN A 173 22.21 7.23 1.65
N GLY A 174 21.28 8.18 1.50
CA GLY A 174 21.39 9.36 0.64
C GLY A 174 21.31 9.06 -0.86
N LYS A 175 20.77 7.89 -1.24
CA LYS A 175 20.64 7.49 -2.65
C LYS A 175 19.17 7.42 -3.06
N VAL A 176 18.92 7.71 -4.33
CA VAL A 176 17.62 7.50 -4.98
C VAL A 176 17.58 6.12 -5.60
N GLN A 177 16.44 5.45 -5.49
CA GLN A 177 16.24 4.11 -6.02
C GLN A 177 16.02 4.12 -7.54
N VAL A 178 16.58 3.11 -8.20
CA VAL A 178 16.26 2.75 -9.58
C VAL A 178 15.36 1.53 -9.56
N TYR A 179 14.09 1.73 -9.95
CA TYR A 179 13.07 0.68 -9.88
C TYR A 179 13.03 -0.18 -11.14
N ASP A 180 12.88 -1.47 -10.96
CA ASP A 180 12.49 -2.41 -12.03
C ASP A 180 10.96 -2.43 -12.18
N TRP A 181 10.42 -1.37 -12.79
CA TRP A 181 8.97 -1.22 -12.98
C TRP A 181 8.36 -2.38 -13.78
N GLN A 182 9.09 -2.94 -14.73
CA GLN A 182 8.56 -4.06 -15.51
C GLN A 182 8.32 -5.27 -14.61
N ARG A 183 9.30 -5.63 -13.80
CA ARG A 183 9.19 -6.75 -12.86
C ARG A 183 8.11 -6.51 -11.79
N ILE A 184 7.98 -5.26 -11.30
CA ILE A 184 6.93 -4.87 -10.37
C ILE A 184 5.54 -5.05 -11.02
N TYR A 185 5.34 -4.55 -12.24
CA TYR A 185 4.07 -4.69 -12.94
C TYR A 185 3.74 -6.14 -13.27
N ASP A 186 4.72 -6.92 -13.70
CA ASP A 186 4.53 -8.34 -14.00
C ASP A 186 4.11 -9.12 -12.75
N THR A 187 4.72 -8.82 -11.59
CA THR A 187 4.33 -9.41 -10.30
C THR A 187 2.88 -9.06 -9.95
N VAL A 188 2.51 -7.78 -10.01
CA VAL A 188 1.13 -7.33 -9.74
C VAL A 188 0.11 -7.95 -10.70
N ARG A 189 0.51 -8.22 -11.95
CA ARG A 189 -0.39 -8.81 -12.96
C ARG A 189 -0.53 -10.32 -12.85
N ALA A 190 0.47 -10.99 -12.29
CA ALA A 190 0.48 -12.44 -12.10
C ALA A 190 -0.34 -12.89 -10.89
N LEU A 191 -0.48 -12.04 -9.87
CA LEU A 191 -1.18 -12.29 -8.62
C LEU A 191 -2.53 -11.58 -8.58
#